data_dde09f2025362e913825fb1b1ed20cf5
#
_entry.id   dde09f2025362e913825fb1b1ed20cf5
#
_cell.length_a   1.000
_cell.length_b   1.000
_cell.length_c   1.000
_cell.angle_alpha   90.00
_cell.angle_beta   90.00
_cell.angle_gamma   90.00
#
_symmetry.space_group_name_H-M   'P 1'
#
loop_
_entity.id
_entity.type
_entity.pdbx_description
1 polymer ?
#
loop_
_entity_poly.entity_id
_entity_poly.type
_entity_poly.pdbx_seq_one_letter_code
_entity_poly.pdbx_strand_id
1 'polypeptide(L)' 'MVTHSPKYTLIKGYYDHGLWNKARVEKAVVRGYITAAEYEEITGEVYAT' A
#
# COMPACT_ATOMS: atom_id res chain seq x y z
N MET A 1 -15.62 -4.47 -11.27
CA MET A 1 -15.38 -3.95 -9.90
C MET A 1 -13.98 -4.37 -9.46
N VAL A 2 -13.19 -3.43 -9.03
CA VAL A 2 -11.82 -3.74 -8.57
C VAL A 2 -11.88 -4.23 -7.13
N THR A 3 -11.26 -5.38 -6.88
CA THR A 3 -11.21 -5.95 -5.54
C THR A 3 -9.81 -5.70 -4.97
N HIS A 4 -9.77 -4.95 -3.89
CA HIS A 4 -8.51 -4.67 -3.21
C HIS A 4 -8.19 -5.79 -2.20
N SER A 5 -6.92 -5.87 -1.85
CA SER A 5 -6.50 -6.82 -0.82
C SER A 5 -7.19 -6.49 0.51
N PRO A 6 -7.40 -7.49 1.37
CA PRO A 6 -8.06 -7.24 2.66
C PRO A 6 -7.37 -6.17 3.51
N LYS A 7 -6.05 -6.02 3.37
CA LYS A 7 -5.30 -5.03 4.15
C LYS A 7 -5.20 -3.67 3.48
N TYR A 8 -5.74 -3.52 2.26
CA TYR A 8 -5.57 -2.29 1.50
C TYR A 8 -6.08 -1.06 2.26
N THR A 9 -7.33 -1.11 2.71
CA THR A 9 -7.94 0.03 3.40
C THR A 9 -7.20 0.36 4.68
N LEU A 10 -6.78 -0.67 5.42
CA LEU A 10 -6.06 -0.49 6.66
C LEU A 10 -4.72 0.20 6.42
N ILE A 11 -3.96 -0.30 5.45
CA ILE A 11 -2.64 0.25 5.14
C ILE A 11 -2.75 1.65 4.57
N LYS A 12 -3.74 1.88 3.72
CA LYS A 12 -3.98 3.20 3.18
C LYS A 12 -4.27 4.20 4.30
N GLY A 13 -5.07 3.80 5.28
CA GLY A 13 -5.36 4.65 6.43
C GLY A 13 -4.10 4.98 7.22
N TYR A 14 -3.25 4.00 7.44
CA TYR A 14 -1.99 4.23 8.14
C TYR A 14 -1.12 5.24 7.42
N TYR A 15 -1.02 5.13 6.10
CA TYR A 15 -0.21 6.06 5.33
C TYR A 15 -0.84 7.45 5.33
N ASP A 16 -2.15 7.53 5.12
CA ASP A 16 -2.85 8.81 5.06
C ASP A 16 -2.76 9.56 6.40
N HIS A 17 -2.76 8.84 7.51
CA HIS A 17 -2.67 9.45 8.83
C HIS A 17 -1.22 9.68 9.28
N GLY A 18 -0.25 9.38 8.43
CA GLY A 18 1.14 9.60 8.74
C GLY A 18 1.75 8.61 9.70
N LEU A 19 1.05 7.49 9.97
CA LEU A 19 1.57 6.44 10.85
C LEU A 19 2.61 5.59 10.14
N TRP A 20 2.48 5.42 8.83
CA TRP A 20 3.40 4.65 8.01
C TRP A 20 4.02 5.55 6.95
N ASN A 21 5.26 5.28 6.58
CA ASN A 21 5.92 5.95 5.46
C ASN A 21 5.92 5.03 4.24
N LYS A 22 6.48 5.52 3.13
CA LYS A 22 6.51 4.73 1.89
C LYS A 22 7.26 3.42 2.05
N ALA A 23 8.33 3.42 2.84
CA ALA A 23 9.11 2.20 3.07
C ALA A 23 8.26 1.12 3.74
N ARG A 24 7.40 1.52 4.66
CA ARG A 24 6.50 0.58 5.32
C ARG A 24 5.49 0.00 4.34
N VAL A 25 4.95 0.85 3.45
CA VAL A 25 3.99 0.39 2.46
C VAL A 25 4.68 -0.56 1.48
N GLU A 26 5.94 -0.29 1.13
CA GLU A 26 6.71 -1.20 0.29
C GLU A 26 6.85 -2.57 0.95
N LYS A 27 7.11 -2.59 2.24
CA LYS A 27 7.20 -3.86 2.97
C LYS A 27 5.91 -4.64 2.89
N ALA A 28 4.77 -3.93 2.92
CA ALA A 28 3.47 -4.60 2.80
C ALA A 28 3.34 -5.26 1.44
N VAL A 29 3.87 -4.64 0.38
CA VAL A 29 3.88 -5.25 -0.95
C VAL A 29 4.74 -6.52 -0.94
N VAL A 30 5.93 -6.43 -0.36
CA VAL A 30 6.86 -7.57 -0.31
C VAL A 30 6.23 -8.73 0.44
N ARG A 31 5.51 -8.45 1.51
CA ARG A 31 4.87 -9.49 2.32
C ARG A 31 3.57 -10.00 1.72
N GLY A 32 3.09 -9.37 0.65
CA GLY A 32 1.87 -9.83 -0.02
C GLY A 32 0.59 -9.32 0.61
N TYR A 33 0.67 -8.33 1.50
CA TYR A 33 -0.53 -7.74 2.08
C TYR A 33 -1.30 -6.90 1.07
N ILE A 34 -0.58 -6.24 0.18
CA ILE A 34 -1.15 -5.45 -0.90
C ILE A 34 -0.35 -5.71 -2.17
N THR A 35 -0.88 -5.24 -3.31
CA THR A 35 -0.19 -5.41 -4.59
C THR A 35 0.58 -4.15 -4.93
N ALA A 36 1.46 -4.25 -5.96
CA ALA A 36 2.19 -3.09 -6.44
C ALA A 36 1.24 -2.00 -6.94
N ALA A 37 0.14 -2.39 -7.59
CA ALA A 37 -0.85 -1.42 -8.04
C ALA A 37 -1.48 -0.70 -6.86
N GLU A 38 -1.72 -1.40 -5.76
CA GLU A 38 -2.29 -0.79 -4.56
C GLU A 38 -1.29 0.15 -3.90
N TYR A 39 0.00 -0.19 -3.95
CA TYR A 39 1.05 0.71 -3.47
C TYR A 39 0.96 2.05 -4.20
N GLU A 40 0.83 1.99 -5.51
CA GLU A 40 0.72 3.21 -6.31
C GLU A 40 -0.52 4.01 -5.94
N GLU A 41 -1.64 3.35 -5.72
CA GLU A 41 -2.86 4.04 -5.32
C GLU A 41 -2.72 4.70 -3.96
N ILE A 42 -1.99 4.07 -3.05
CA ILE A 42 -1.83 4.58 -1.69
C ILE A 42 -0.84 5.74 -1.66
N THR A 43 0.32 5.56 -2.27
CA THR A 43 1.42 6.54 -2.15
C THR A 43 1.46 7.54 -3.30
N GLY A 44 0.83 7.21 -4.42
CA GLY A 44 0.88 8.06 -5.61
C GLY A 44 2.15 7.87 -6.42
N GLU A 45 2.95 6.87 -6.10
CA GLU A 45 4.19 6.57 -6.81
C GLU A 45 4.20 5.13 -7.27
N VAL A 46 4.79 4.90 -8.45
CA VAL A 46 4.91 3.56 -8.98
C VAL A 46 5.85 2.74 -8.10
N TYR A 47 5.44 1.53 -7.77
CA TYR A 47 6.28 0.63 -6.99
C TYR A 47 7.47 0.20 -7.84
N ALA A 48 8.67 0.52 -7.37
CA ALA A 48 9.92 0.14 -8.04
C ALA A 48 10.51 -1.06 -7.33
N THR A 49 10.59 -2.17 -8.04
CA THR A 49 11.20 -3.38 -7.50
C THR A 49 12.67 -3.45 -7.87
#